data_795e4814754ae475d77c5e88e3f72886
#
_entry.id   795e4814754ae475d77c5e88e3f72886
#
_cell.length_a   1.000
_cell.length_b   1.000
_cell.length_c   1.000
_cell.angle_alpha   90.00
_cell.angle_beta   90.00
_cell.angle_gamma   90.00
#
_symmetry.space_group_name_H-M   'P 1'
#
loop_
_entity.id
_entity.type
_entity.pdbx_description
1 polymer ?
#
loop_
_entity_poly.entity_id
_entity_poly.type
_entity_poly.pdbx_seq_one_letter_code
_entity_poly.pdbx_strand_id
1 'polypeptide(L)'
;MVIICFSIVFLKSLYFSYRQILVIIICMKYIDYQIHTGLENMEIDSKILDEAILLNSKEPVFRFYGWSPACVSLGKNQDDKFVDYEFLKSIGVDCVRRQTGGRALFHDKELTYSYVTPVAIIENGQNVSESYKYISSILIEIFKNLGIDLTIGGCPRHITKNNYCMSISTGADLCWNRKKFIGSAQARKNGYILQHGSILLDYDEDLLSKIFAEHTEFDTIVTLKEINPDIKLEDIINLFKELYL
;
A
#
# COMPACT_ATOMS: atom_id res chain seq x y z
N MET A 1 19.05 14.68 7.77
CA MET A 1 17.95 14.24 8.64
C MET A 1 17.30 15.49 9.22
N VAL A 2 16.25 15.97 8.55
CA VAL A 2 15.52 17.18 8.98
C VAL A 2 14.23 16.70 9.59
N ILE A 3 14.06 16.88 10.88
CA ILE A 3 12.83 16.62 11.61
C ILE A 3 12.01 17.89 11.53
N ILE A 4 10.92 17.89 10.77
CA ILE A 4 9.92 18.96 10.79
C ILE A 4 8.65 18.35 11.42
N CYS A 5 8.37 18.79 12.63
CA CYS A 5 7.16 18.43 13.36
C CYS A 5 6.26 19.68 13.39
N PHE A 6 5.28 19.75 12.50
CA PHE A 6 4.12 20.65 12.61
C PHE A 6 3.00 20.14 11.71
N SER A 7 1.91 19.70 12.28
CA SER A 7 0.66 19.60 11.53
C SER A 7 -0.52 19.79 12.47
N ILE A 8 -1.26 20.86 12.20
CA ILE A 8 -2.56 21.12 12.83
C ILE A 8 -3.62 20.65 11.84
N VAL A 9 -4.24 19.52 12.12
CA VAL A 9 -5.41 19.07 11.36
C VAL A 9 -6.64 19.74 11.94
N PHE A 10 -7.24 20.68 11.20
CA PHE A 10 -8.53 21.27 11.53
C PHE A 10 -9.66 20.32 11.15
N LEU A 11 -10.21 19.59 12.11
CA LEU A 11 -11.51 18.96 11.98
C LEU A 11 -12.62 20.01 12.21
N LYS A 12 -13.37 20.34 11.17
CA LYS A 12 -14.58 21.14 11.29
C LYS A 12 -15.61 20.38 12.13
N SER A 13 -15.86 20.91 13.33
CA SER A 13 -16.90 20.47 14.27
C SER A 13 -18.29 20.66 13.67
N LEU A 14 -19.08 19.59 13.63
CA LEU A 14 -20.53 19.66 13.68
C LEU A 14 -20.97 19.34 15.11
N TYR A 15 -21.76 20.23 15.70
CA TYR A 15 -22.30 20.18 17.05
C TYR A 15 -22.98 18.84 17.37
N PHE A 16 -22.55 18.16 18.43
CA PHE A 16 -23.43 17.50 19.39
C PHE A 16 -22.71 17.21 20.70
N SER A 17 -23.26 17.75 21.81
CA SER A 17 -23.20 17.28 23.22
C SER A 17 -21.83 16.90 23.83
N TYR A 18 -21.37 17.74 24.76
CA TYR A 18 -20.41 17.52 25.86
C TYR A 18 -19.86 16.09 26.06
N ARG A 19 -18.78 15.77 25.38
CA ARG A 19 -17.68 14.94 25.85
C ARG A 19 -16.40 15.61 25.37
N GLN A 20 -15.46 15.83 26.29
CA GLN A 20 -14.11 16.25 25.94
C GLN A 20 -13.53 15.19 25.02
N ILE A 21 -13.56 15.43 23.72
CA ILE A 21 -12.81 14.62 22.76
C ILE A 21 -11.37 15.03 22.94
N LEU A 22 -10.59 14.16 23.60
CA LEU A 22 -9.15 14.27 23.62
C LEU A 22 -8.69 14.00 22.17
N VAL A 23 -8.45 15.05 21.41
CA VAL A 23 -7.84 14.93 20.08
C VAL A 23 -6.38 14.55 20.33
N ILE A 24 -6.09 13.26 20.24
CA ILE A 24 -4.71 12.78 20.21
C ILE A 24 -4.19 13.15 18.82
N ILE A 25 -3.41 14.22 18.75
CA ILE A 25 -2.62 14.51 17.54
C ILE A 25 -1.56 13.42 17.47
N ILE A 26 -1.78 12.44 16.62
CA ILE A 26 -0.78 11.41 16.34
C ILE A 26 0.19 12.04 15.35
N CYS A 27 1.34 12.49 15.83
CA CYS A 27 2.45 12.84 14.95
C CYS A 27 2.84 11.58 14.18
N MET A 28 2.84 11.67 12.85
CA MET A 28 3.28 10.59 11.97
C MET A 28 4.64 10.97 11.38
N LYS A 29 5.60 10.06 11.51
CA LYS A 29 6.90 10.21 10.84
C LYS A 29 6.74 9.85 9.37
N TYR A 30 7.20 10.72 8.49
CA TYR A 30 7.26 10.47 7.06
C TYR A 30 8.72 10.25 6.61
N ILE A 31 8.92 9.25 5.77
CA ILE A 31 10.18 9.01 5.08
C ILE A 31 9.99 9.44 3.63
N ASP A 32 10.81 10.39 3.18
CA ASP A 32 10.72 10.93 1.83
C ASP A 32 10.80 9.83 0.76
N TYR A 33 10.12 10.09 -0.36
CA TYR A 33 10.08 9.18 -1.49
C TYR A 33 11.48 8.86 -2.01
N GLN A 34 11.76 7.58 -2.16
CA GLN A 34 13.00 7.05 -2.70
C GLN A 34 12.73 5.85 -3.60
N ILE A 35 13.64 5.60 -4.53
CA ILE A 35 13.61 4.43 -5.39
C ILE A 35 14.74 3.51 -4.94
N HIS A 36 14.42 2.25 -4.70
CA HIS A 36 15.35 1.21 -4.24
C HIS A 36 15.14 -0.10 -4.98
N THR A 37 16.08 -1.01 -4.85
CA THR A 37 15.92 -2.39 -5.30
C THR A 37 14.83 -3.11 -4.48
N GLY A 38 14.34 -4.23 -5.00
CA GLY A 38 13.36 -5.04 -4.29
C GLY A 38 13.83 -5.48 -2.90
N LEU A 39 15.08 -5.93 -2.80
CA LEU A 39 15.68 -6.35 -1.53
C LEU A 39 15.76 -5.19 -0.53
N GLU A 40 16.32 -4.05 -0.94
CA GLU A 40 16.44 -2.87 -0.07
C GLU A 40 15.08 -2.38 0.43
N ASN A 41 14.05 -2.34 -0.44
CA ASN A 41 12.71 -1.94 -0.03
C ASN A 41 12.14 -2.86 1.07
N MET A 42 12.33 -4.18 0.94
CA MET A 42 11.88 -5.15 1.94
C MET A 42 12.69 -5.06 3.25
N GLU A 43 13.98 -4.80 3.16
CA GLU A 43 14.84 -4.58 4.34
C GLU A 43 14.48 -3.29 5.08
N ILE A 44 14.18 -2.21 4.37
CA ILE A 44 13.75 -0.93 4.97
C ILE A 44 12.42 -1.12 5.71
N ASP A 45 11.42 -1.76 5.09
CA ASP A 45 10.13 -2.04 5.74
C ASP A 45 10.30 -2.92 6.98
N SER A 46 11.17 -3.94 6.91
CA SER A 46 11.56 -4.77 8.07
C SER A 46 12.15 -3.96 9.19
N LYS A 47 13.13 -3.13 8.86
CA LYS A 47 13.87 -2.33 9.83
C LYS A 47 12.96 -1.34 10.55
N ILE A 48 12.06 -0.67 9.81
CA ILE A 48 11.08 0.26 10.41
C ILE A 48 10.19 -0.48 11.41
N LEU A 49 9.69 -1.68 11.05
CA LEU A 49 8.87 -2.49 11.94
C LEU A 49 9.64 -2.94 13.18
N ASP A 50 10.85 -3.43 13.01
CA ASP A 50 11.67 -3.94 14.11
C ASP A 50 12.12 -2.82 15.05
N GLU A 51 12.49 -1.64 14.54
CA GLU A 51 12.79 -0.45 15.32
C GLU A 51 11.57 0.04 16.10
N ALA A 52 10.39 0.08 15.48
CA ALA A 52 9.15 0.47 16.16
C ALA A 52 8.85 -0.46 17.34
N ILE A 53 9.02 -1.78 17.17
CA ILE A 53 8.84 -2.78 18.21
C ILE A 53 9.88 -2.60 19.33
N LEU A 54 11.16 -2.48 18.96
CA LEU A 54 12.27 -2.36 19.91
C LEU A 54 12.13 -1.13 20.81
N LEU A 55 11.75 0.00 20.22
CA LEU A 55 11.59 1.28 20.92
C LEU A 55 10.22 1.44 21.57
N ASN A 56 9.32 0.48 21.43
CA ASN A 56 7.91 0.57 21.85
C ASN A 56 7.27 1.90 21.35
N SER A 57 7.57 2.24 20.10
CA SER A 57 7.17 3.53 19.50
C SER A 57 5.65 3.66 19.45
N LYS A 58 5.15 4.84 19.80
CA LYS A 58 3.74 5.23 19.62
C LYS A 58 3.53 6.03 18.34
N GLU A 59 4.59 6.43 17.71
CA GLU A 59 4.58 7.23 16.49
C GLU A 59 4.51 6.32 15.26
N PRO A 60 3.46 6.42 14.43
CA PRO A 60 3.41 5.72 13.16
C PRO A 60 4.48 6.21 12.19
N VAL A 61 4.90 5.35 11.28
CA VAL A 61 5.83 5.70 10.20
C VAL A 61 5.17 5.41 8.87
N PHE A 62 5.16 6.40 7.99
CA PHE A 62 4.66 6.28 6.62
C PHE A 62 5.78 6.54 5.63
N ARG A 63 5.79 5.83 4.50
CA ARG A 63 6.65 6.11 3.35
C ARG A 63 5.94 5.78 2.05
N PHE A 64 6.27 6.57 1.00
CA PHE A 64 6.08 6.16 -0.38
C PHE A 64 7.42 5.76 -0.97
N TYR A 65 7.41 4.81 -1.90
CA TYR A 65 8.63 4.38 -2.59
C TYR A 65 8.35 3.77 -3.97
N GLY A 66 9.41 3.75 -4.79
CA GLY A 66 9.44 3.09 -6.06
C GLY A 66 10.47 1.97 -6.11
N TRP A 67 10.57 1.31 -7.25
CA TRP A 67 11.40 0.14 -7.48
C TRP A 67 12.31 0.34 -8.68
N SER A 68 13.60 0.02 -8.54
CA SER A 68 14.54 -0.06 -9.64
C SER A 68 15.65 -1.06 -9.31
N PRO A 69 15.82 -2.11 -10.14
CA PRO A 69 15.00 -2.45 -11.30
C PRO A 69 13.56 -2.82 -10.94
N ALA A 70 12.70 -3.04 -11.95
CA ALA A 70 11.38 -3.61 -11.74
C ALA A 70 11.48 -4.95 -11.00
N CYS A 71 10.48 -5.31 -10.21
CA CYS A 71 10.60 -6.41 -9.27
C CYS A 71 9.31 -7.23 -9.14
N VAL A 72 9.42 -8.54 -9.08
CA VAL A 72 8.33 -9.42 -8.62
C VAL A 72 8.46 -9.64 -7.12
N SER A 73 7.44 -9.27 -6.34
CA SER A 73 7.39 -9.60 -4.91
C SER A 73 6.46 -10.79 -4.65
N LEU A 74 7.00 -11.84 -4.03
CA LEU A 74 6.25 -13.02 -3.59
C LEU A 74 5.67 -12.80 -2.20
N GLY A 75 4.47 -13.32 -1.97
CA GLY A 75 3.90 -13.36 -0.60
C GLY A 75 4.73 -14.26 0.32
N LYS A 76 4.71 -13.96 1.63
CA LYS A 76 5.51 -14.64 2.66
C LYS A 76 5.51 -16.19 2.55
N ASN A 77 4.34 -16.77 2.31
CA ASN A 77 4.15 -18.22 2.27
C ASN A 77 3.74 -18.72 0.87
N GLN A 78 3.90 -17.91 -0.17
CA GLN A 78 3.54 -18.30 -1.52
C GLN A 78 4.57 -19.27 -2.09
N ASP A 79 4.09 -20.33 -2.75
CA ASP A 79 4.94 -21.22 -3.58
C ASP A 79 5.46 -20.40 -4.77
N ASP A 80 6.72 -20.60 -5.14
CA ASP A 80 7.40 -19.89 -6.22
C ASP A 80 7.64 -20.72 -7.47
N LYS A 81 7.07 -21.95 -7.55
CA LYS A 81 7.24 -22.84 -8.70
C LYS A 81 6.75 -22.28 -10.03
N PHE A 82 5.86 -21.27 -9.97
CA PHE A 82 5.35 -20.58 -11.17
C PHE A 82 6.33 -19.51 -11.70
N VAL A 83 7.39 -19.16 -10.93
CA VAL A 83 8.34 -18.12 -11.29
C VAL A 83 9.39 -18.67 -12.25
N ASP A 84 9.47 -18.10 -13.43
CA ASP A 84 10.58 -18.34 -14.35
C ASP A 84 11.71 -17.34 -14.05
N TYR A 85 12.62 -17.73 -13.16
CA TYR A 85 13.75 -16.89 -12.73
C TYR A 85 14.73 -16.57 -13.87
N GLU A 86 14.90 -17.47 -14.84
CA GLU A 86 15.77 -17.22 -16.00
C GLU A 86 15.14 -16.17 -16.91
N PHE A 87 13.83 -16.24 -17.11
CA PHE A 87 13.10 -15.21 -17.86
C PHE A 87 13.19 -13.86 -17.16
N LEU A 88 12.89 -13.77 -15.84
CA LEU A 88 12.97 -12.52 -15.08
C LEU A 88 14.39 -11.91 -15.21
N LYS A 89 15.43 -12.72 -15.03
CA LYS A 89 16.80 -12.28 -15.18
C LYS A 89 17.11 -11.78 -16.59
N SER A 90 16.59 -12.45 -17.63
CA SER A 90 16.81 -12.06 -19.02
C SER A 90 16.23 -10.69 -19.38
N ILE A 91 15.19 -10.25 -18.66
CA ILE A 91 14.52 -8.95 -18.84
C ILE A 91 14.90 -7.92 -17.76
N GLY A 92 15.86 -8.25 -16.88
CA GLY A 92 16.35 -7.35 -15.84
C GLY A 92 15.35 -7.07 -14.72
N VAL A 93 14.48 -8.05 -14.41
CA VAL A 93 13.48 -7.96 -13.33
C VAL A 93 13.97 -8.74 -12.12
N ASP A 94 13.98 -8.09 -10.95
CA ASP A 94 14.31 -8.73 -9.68
C ASP A 94 13.13 -9.58 -9.13
N CYS A 95 13.45 -10.50 -8.21
CA CYS A 95 12.44 -11.25 -7.48
C CYS A 95 12.77 -11.30 -6.00
N VAL A 96 11.82 -10.90 -5.15
CA VAL A 96 11.98 -10.86 -3.68
C VAL A 96 10.79 -11.48 -2.97
N ARG A 97 10.97 -11.84 -1.70
CA ARG A 97 9.89 -12.31 -0.84
C ARG A 97 9.62 -11.27 0.25
N ARG A 98 8.36 -10.81 0.33
CA ARG A 98 7.94 -9.83 1.34
C ARG A 98 7.51 -10.50 2.65
N GLN A 99 7.50 -9.73 3.73
CA GLN A 99 7.07 -10.19 5.07
C GLN A 99 5.56 -10.41 5.17
N THR A 100 4.78 -9.77 4.30
CA THR A 100 3.33 -9.85 4.28
C THR A 100 2.85 -11.05 3.46
N GLY A 101 1.65 -11.49 3.73
CA GLY A 101 1.00 -12.55 2.94
C GLY A 101 0.54 -12.06 1.56
N GLY A 102 -0.34 -12.86 0.96
CA GLY A 102 -0.89 -12.57 -0.37
C GLY A 102 -0.16 -13.26 -1.49
N ARG A 103 -0.52 -12.92 -2.74
CA ARG A 103 0.04 -13.46 -3.98
C ARG A 103 1.07 -12.52 -4.56
N ALA A 104 1.79 -12.98 -5.58
CA ALA A 104 2.85 -12.22 -6.23
C ALA A 104 2.33 -10.92 -6.85
N LEU A 105 3.16 -9.90 -6.82
CA LEU A 105 2.90 -8.60 -7.42
C LEU A 105 4.10 -8.19 -8.26
N PHE A 106 3.86 -7.61 -9.41
CA PHE A 106 4.89 -7.02 -10.25
C PHE A 106 4.94 -5.51 -10.00
N HIS A 107 6.08 -5.03 -9.58
CA HIS A 107 6.36 -3.63 -9.27
C HIS A 107 7.17 -3.02 -10.42
N ASP A 108 6.53 -2.15 -11.20
CA ASP A 108 7.13 -1.41 -12.32
C ASP A 108 6.50 -0.01 -12.36
N LYS A 109 5.37 0.13 -13.02
CA LYS A 109 4.64 1.41 -13.16
C LYS A 109 3.63 1.59 -12.03
N GLU A 110 4.13 1.73 -10.80
CA GLU A 110 3.28 1.84 -9.61
C GLU A 110 3.94 2.72 -8.53
N LEU A 111 3.16 3.15 -7.55
CA LEU A 111 3.63 3.79 -6.33
C LEU A 111 3.32 2.89 -5.15
N THR A 112 4.35 2.39 -4.49
CA THR A 112 4.15 1.61 -3.25
C THR A 112 4.09 2.56 -2.05
N TYR A 113 3.15 2.28 -1.14
CA TYR A 113 3.15 2.86 0.21
C TYR A 113 3.45 1.80 1.26
N SER A 114 4.00 2.23 2.39
CA SER A 114 4.20 1.42 3.59
C SER A 114 3.81 2.23 4.82
N TYR A 115 3.11 1.59 5.76
CA TYR A 115 2.69 2.17 7.02
C TYR A 115 2.96 1.20 8.16
N VAL A 116 3.79 1.64 9.11
CA VAL A 116 4.09 0.89 10.33
C VAL A 116 3.45 1.60 11.51
N THR A 117 2.70 0.87 12.33
CA THR A 117 1.94 1.46 13.43
C THR A 117 1.72 0.46 14.57
N PRO A 118 1.68 0.91 15.86
CA PRO A 118 1.18 0.05 16.93
C PRO A 118 -0.32 -0.20 16.76
N VAL A 119 -0.74 -1.45 16.99
CA VAL A 119 -2.17 -1.84 16.96
C VAL A 119 -3.00 -1.00 17.93
N ALA A 120 -2.41 -0.61 19.05
CA ALA A 120 -3.10 0.07 20.15
C ALA A 120 -3.61 1.48 19.82
N ILE A 121 -3.09 2.13 18.77
CA ILE A 121 -3.59 3.47 18.37
C ILE A 121 -4.79 3.38 17.43
N ILE A 122 -5.09 2.21 16.91
CA ILE A 122 -6.22 1.98 16.03
C ILE A 122 -7.40 1.49 16.88
N GLU A 123 -8.53 2.18 16.81
CA GLU A 123 -9.75 1.72 17.46
C GLU A 123 -10.15 0.34 16.91
N ASN A 124 -10.32 -0.63 17.81
CA ASN A 124 -10.53 -2.03 17.46
C ASN A 124 -9.43 -2.65 16.58
N GLY A 125 -8.20 -2.13 16.64
CA GLY A 125 -7.09 -2.49 15.77
C GLY A 125 -6.65 -3.96 15.84
N GLN A 126 -7.07 -4.70 16.86
CA GLN A 126 -6.91 -6.17 16.92
C GLN A 126 -7.72 -6.87 15.82
N ASN A 127 -8.83 -6.27 15.39
CA ASN A 127 -9.59 -6.75 14.25
C ASN A 127 -8.84 -6.37 12.95
N VAL A 128 -8.53 -7.37 12.14
CA VAL A 128 -7.79 -7.19 10.88
C VAL A 128 -8.54 -6.27 9.93
N SER A 129 -9.86 -6.42 9.81
CA SER A 129 -10.68 -5.57 8.93
C SER A 129 -10.65 -4.10 9.36
N GLU A 130 -10.75 -3.82 10.66
CA GLU A 130 -10.76 -2.46 11.18
C GLU A 130 -9.39 -1.78 10.97
N SER A 131 -8.28 -2.51 11.16
CA SER A 131 -6.96 -1.97 10.87
C SER A 131 -6.74 -1.68 9.38
N TYR A 132 -7.24 -2.53 8.48
CA TYR A 132 -7.23 -2.22 7.04
C TYR A 132 -8.03 -0.96 6.73
N LYS A 133 -9.23 -0.81 7.27
CA LYS A 133 -10.09 0.37 7.06
C LYS A 133 -9.38 1.64 7.54
N TYR A 134 -8.80 1.61 8.75
CA TYR A 134 -8.09 2.74 9.31
C TYR A 134 -6.92 3.18 8.43
N ILE A 135 -6.05 2.26 8.03
CA ILE A 135 -4.87 2.59 7.22
C ILE A 135 -5.29 3.02 5.81
N SER A 136 -6.28 2.35 5.23
CA SER A 136 -6.79 2.68 3.90
C SER A 136 -7.50 4.03 3.86
N SER A 137 -8.03 4.54 4.99
CA SER A 137 -8.68 5.87 5.03
C SER A 137 -7.72 7.00 4.66
N ILE A 138 -6.41 6.84 4.94
CA ILE A 138 -5.36 7.78 4.52
C ILE A 138 -5.35 7.93 2.99
N LEU A 139 -5.32 6.79 2.28
CA LEU A 139 -5.32 6.79 0.81
C LEU A 139 -6.66 7.28 0.25
N ILE A 140 -7.78 6.88 0.84
CA ILE A 140 -9.11 7.35 0.43
C ILE A 140 -9.19 8.87 0.53
N GLU A 141 -8.66 9.46 1.59
CA GLU A 141 -8.66 10.91 1.78
C GLU A 141 -7.79 11.62 0.72
N ILE A 142 -6.59 11.11 0.45
CA ILE A 142 -5.71 11.63 -0.60
C ILE A 142 -6.44 11.61 -1.97
N PHE A 143 -6.94 10.44 -2.37
CA PHE A 143 -7.58 10.31 -3.69
C PHE A 143 -8.89 11.08 -3.79
N LYS A 144 -9.65 11.21 -2.71
CA LYS A 144 -10.84 12.06 -2.67
C LYS A 144 -10.50 13.53 -2.93
N ASN A 145 -9.40 14.04 -2.36
CA ASN A 145 -8.93 15.41 -2.61
C ASN A 145 -8.38 15.59 -4.04
N LEU A 146 -7.98 14.50 -4.71
CA LEU A 146 -7.65 14.46 -6.14
C LEU A 146 -8.89 14.24 -7.04
N GLY A 147 -10.10 14.24 -6.48
CA GLY A 147 -11.34 14.04 -7.22
C GLY A 147 -11.65 12.59 -7.58
N ILE A 148 -11.01 11.62 -6.92
CA ILE A 148 -11.19 10.18 -7.14
C ILE A 148 -11.82 9.54 -5.91
N ASP A 149 -13.07 9.11 -6.03
CA ASP A 149 -13.79 8.44 -4.96
C ASP A 149 -13.47 6.93 -4.95
N LEU A 150 -12.77 6.48 -3.90
CA LEU A 150 -12.41 5.09 -3.68
C LEU A 150 -13.34 4.42 -2.66
N THR A 151 -13.59 3.13 -2.86
CA THR A 151 -14.33 2.29 -1.92
C THR A 151 -13.46 1.14 -1.40
N ILE A 152 -13.63 0.77 -0.12
CA ILE A 152 -12.97 -0.42 0.44
C ILE A 152 -13.79 -1.64 0.06
N GLY A 153 -13.18 -2.57 -0.65
CA GLY A 153 -13.87 -3.74 -1.19
C GLY A 153 -14.88 -3.37 -2.28
N GLY A 154 -15.78 -4.32 -2.60
CA GLY A 154 -16.81 -4.09 -3.61
C GLY A 154 -16.39 -4.41 -5.05
N CYS A 155 -15.13 -4.72 -5.27
CA CYS A 155 -14.71 -5.34 -6.53
C CYS A 155 -15.29 -6.75 -6.63
N PRO A 156 -15.69 -7.22 -7.81
CA PRO A 156 -16.13 -8.60 -7.99
C PRO A 156 -15.04 -9.56 -7.48
N ARG A 157 -15.44 -10.53 -6.68
CA ARG A 157 -14.54 -11.58 -6.22
C ARG A 157 -14.41 -12.62 -7.33
N HIS A 158 -13.34 -12.56 -8.08
CA HIS A 158 -12.96 -13.65 -8.96
C HIS A 158 -12.14 -14.67 -8.14
N ILE A 159 -12.71 -15.86 -7.94
CA ILE A 159 -12.01 -16.98 -7.30
C ILE A 159 -11.19 -17.67 -8.42
N THR A 160 -10.10 -17.04 -8.81
CA THR A 160 -9.13 -17.63 -9.72
C THR A 160 -7.98 -18.23 -8.94
N LYS A 161 -7.34 -19.27 -9.50
CA LYS A 161 -6.10 -19.82 -8.93
C LYS A 161 -4.85 -19.03 -9.34
N ASN A 162 -5.04 -17.81 -9.85
CA ASN A 162 -3.96 -16.98 -10.38
C ASN A 162 -2.93 -16.64 -9.32
N ASN A 163 -1.67 -16.57 -9.72
CA ASN A 163 -0.54 -16.20 -8.87
C ASN A 163 -0.39 -14.68 -8.74
N TYR A 164 -0.99 -13.90 -9.64
CA TYR A 164 -0.96 -12.44 -9.65
C TYR A 164 -1.97 -11.84 -8.69
N CYS A 165 -1.49 -10.98 -7.78
CA CYS A 165 -2.29 -10.41 -6.69
C CYS A 165 -3.38 -9.44 -7.18
N MET A 166 -3.12 -8.65 -8.23
CA MET A 166 -4.07 -7.63 -8.68
C MET A 166 -5.30 -8.25 -9.33
N SER A 167 -5.19 -9.41 -9.99
CA SER A 167 -6.35 -10.12 -10.57
C SER A 167 -7.31 -10.73 -9.54
N ILE A 168 -6.99 -10.62 -8.24
CA ILE A 168 -7.83 -11.16 -7.18
C ILE A 168 -8.22 -10.06 -6.22
N SER A 169 -9.51 -9.90 -6.02
CA SER A 169 -10.04 -8.91 -5.09
C SER A 169 -10.32 -9.50 -3.72
N THR A 170 -9.94 -8.77 -2.69
CA THR A 170 -10.24 -9.01 -1.29
C THR A 170 -11.10 -7.89 -0.71
N GLY A 171 -11.67 -8.10 0.48
CA GLY A 171 -12.41 -7.04 1.19
C GLY A 171 -11.54 -5.88 1.69
N ALA A 172 -10.20 -5.97 1.53
CA ALA A 172 -9.23 -4.97 1.98
C ALA A 172 -8.70 -4.08 0.84
N ASP A 173 -9.00 -4.42 -0.41
CA ASP A 173 -8.55 -3.66 -1.58
C ASP A 173 -9.34 -2.35 -1.73
N LEU A 174 -8.69 -1.32 -2.27
CA LEU A 174 -9.35 -0.09 -2.68
C LEU A 174 -9.72 -0.16 -4.15
N CYS A 175 -10.99 0.13 -4.41
CA CYS A 175 -11.61 -0.01 -5.72
C CYS A 175 -12.14 1.33 -6.23
N TRP A 176 -12.01 1.54 -7.54
CA TRP A 176 -12.70 2.59 -8.28
C TRP A 176 -13.63 1.96 -9.31
N ASN A 177 -14.89 2.39 -9.34
CA ASN A 177 -15.90 1.83 -10.24
C ASN A 177 -15.92 0.29 -10.31
N ARG A 178 -15.80 -0.36 -9.13
CA ARG A 178 -15.77 -1.82 -8.96
C ARG A 178 -14.54 -2.52 -9.56
N LYS A 179 -13.53 -1.78 -10.01
CA LYS A 179 -12.24 -2.32 -10.43
C LYS A 179 -11.20 -2.08 -9.35
N LYS A 180 -10.31 -3.04 -9.14
CA LYS A 180 -9.25 -2.92 -8.15
C LYS A 180 -8.20 -1.90 -8.61
N PHE A 181 -7.94 -0.91 -7.76
CA PHE A 181 -6.96 0.15 -8.00
C PHE A 181 -5.75 0.02 -7.08
N ILE A 182 -5.98 -0.29 -5.80
CA ILE A 182 -4.90 -0.43 -4.81
C ILE A 182 -5.04 -1.78 -4.12
N GLY A 183 -3.97 -2.57 -4.16
CA GLY A 183 -3.87 -3.84 -3.43
C GLY A 183 -2.99 -3.68 -2.21
N SER A 184 -3.43 -4.18 -1.04
CA SER A 184 -2.70 -4.05 0.21
C SER A 184 -2.53 -5.38 0.93
N ALA A 185 -1.44 -5.51 1.68
CA ALA A 185 -1.16 -6.67 2.53
C ALA A 185 -0.60 -6.24 3.88
N GLN A 186 -0.95 -6.98 4.94
CA GLN A 186 -0.48 -6.72 6.30
C GLN A 186 0.40 -7.85 6.84
N ALA A 187 1.38 -7.48 7.64
CA ALA A 187 2.05 -8.34 8.62
C ALA A 187 1.82 -7.78 10.02
N ARG A 188 1.67 -8.67 11.00
CA ARG A 188 1.50 -8.31 12.41
C ARG A 188 2.58 -9.00 13.24
N LYS A 189 3.25 -8.22 14.07
CA LYS A 189 4.34 -8.70 14.92
C LYS A 189 4.37 -7.91 16.23
N ASN A 190 4.31 -8.60 17.37
CA ASN A 190 4.49 -8.01 18.71
C ASN A 190 3.65 -6.75 18.98
N GLY A 191 2.38 -6.74 18.57
CA GLY A 191 1.47 -5.60 18.78
C GLY A 191 1.62 -4.46 17.78
N TYR A 192 2.39 -4.66 16.69
CA TYR A 192 2.56 -3.72 15.59
C TYR A 192 2.03 -4.29 14.27
N ILE A 193 1.67 -3.37 13.37
CA ILE A 193 1.25 -3.65 12.01
C ILE A 193 2.26 -3.02 11.06
N LEU A 194 2.69 -3.80 10.07
CA LEU A 194 3.22 -3.31 8.80
C LEU A 194 2.16 -3.57 7.75
N GLN A 195 1.63 -2.52 7.13
CA GLN A 195 0.82 -2.63 5.92
C GLN A 195 1.54 -1.92 4.79
N HIS A 196 1.67 -2.59 3.68
CA HIS A 196 2.10 -1.96 2.44
C HIS A 196 1.16 -2.34 1.29
N GLY A 197 1.20 -1.53 0.23
CA GLY A 197 0.34 -1.77 -0.92
C GLY A 197 0.80 -1.00 -2.13
N SER A 198 0.34 -1.45 -3.29
CA SER A 198 0.66 -0.90 -4.60
C SER A 198 -0.52 -0.11 -5.13
N ILE A 199 -0.25 1.14 -5.51
CA ILE A 199 -1.14 2.06 -6.23
C ILE A 199 -0.77 1.95 -7.70
N LEU A 200 -1.64 1.36 -8.50
CA LEU A 200 -1.33 1.03 -9.89
C LEU A 200 -1.41 2.30 -10.77
N LEU A 201 -0.26 2.77 -11.28
CA LEU A 201 -0.19 3.95 -12.15
C LEU A 201 -0.46 3.60 -13.61
N ASP A 202 0.16 2.52 -14.09
CA ASP A 202 0.01 1.95 -15.44
C ASP A 202 0.46 0.49 -15.42
N TYR A 203 0.30 -0.27 -16.48
CA TYR A 203 0.88 -1.61 -16.63
C TYR A 203 1.10 -1.97 -18.10
N ASP A 204 1.88 -3.03 -18.32
CA ASP A 204 2.09 -3.65 -19.62
C ASP A 204 1.47 -5.05 -19.58
N GLU A 205 0.36 -5.24 -20.32
CA GLU A 205 -0.39 -6.51 -20.34
C GLU A 205 0.44 -7.68 -20.88
N ASP A 206 1.22 -7.43 -21.94
CA ASP A 206 2.05 -8.46 -22.56
C ASP A 206 3.15 -8.91 -21.61
N LEU A 207 3.77 -7.97 -20.91
CA LEU A 207 4.81 -8.26 -19.93
C LEU A 207 4.25 -9.02 -18.72
N LEU A 208 3.13 -8.57 -18.16
CA LEU A 208 2.47 -9.25 -17.04
C LEU A 208 2.06 -10.67 -17.40
N SER A 209 1.49 -10.87 -18.59
CA SER A 209 1.08 -12.21 -19.08
C SER A 209 2.27 -13.15 -19.22
N LYS A 210 3.45 -12.63 -19.63
CA LYS A 210 4.70 -13.41 -19.73
C LYS A 210 5.29 -13.74 -18.36
N ILE A 211 5.28 -12.76 -17.42
CA ILE A 211 5.84 -12.96 -16.06
C ILE A 211 5.05 -14.01 -15.28
N PHE A 212 3.72 -13.97 -15.35
CA PHE A 212 2.87 -14.86 -14.55
C PHE A 212 2.46 -16.13 -15.32
N ALA A 213 2.71 -16.19 -16.63
CA ALA A 213 2.32 -17.30 -17.51
C ALA A 213 0.84 -17.73 -17.35
N GLU A 214 -0.03 -16.77 -17.05
CA GLU A 214 -1.43 -16.98 -16.71
C GLU A 214 -2.31 -15.98 -17.47
N HIS A 215 -3.57 -16.38 -17.69
CA HIS A 215 -4.56 -15.43 -18.15
C HIS A 215 -4.91 -14.44 -17.03
N THR A 216 -4.50 -13.19 -17.17
CA THR A 216 -4.83 -12.12 -16.25
C THR A 216 -6.12 -11.42 -16.70
N GLU A 217 -7.11 -11.32 -15.80
CA GLU A 217 -8.36 -10.61 -16.08
C GLU A 217 -8.13 -9.11 -15.88
N PHE A 218 -7.60 -8.43 -16.89
CA PHE A 218 -7.26 -6.99 -16.86
C PHE A 218 -8.50 -6.09 -16.74
N ASP A 219 -9.68 -6.55 -17.11
CA ASP A 219 -10.94 -5.83 -16.94
C ASP A 219 -11.36 -5.65 -15.47
N THR A 220 -10.76 -6.40 -14.56
CA THR A 220 -11.03 -6.34 -13.11
C THR A 220 -10.15 -5.33 -12.37
N ILE A 221 -9.11 -4.81 -13.03
CA ILE A 221 -8.19 -3.82 -12.47
C ILE A 221 -8.31 -2.48 -13.20
N VAL A 222 -7.81 -1.42 -12.59
CA VAL A 222 -7.79 -0.08 -13.16
C VAL A 222 -6.52 0.64 -12.73
N THR A 223 -5.97 1.47 -13.60
CA THR A 223 -4.79 2.28 -13.34
C THR A 223 -5.14 3.74 -13.06
N LEU A 224 -4.24 4.48 -12.45
CA LEU A 224 -4.39 5.93 -12.29
C LEU A 224 -4.52 6.63 -13.65
N LYS A 225 -3.74 6.18 -14.63
CA LYS A 225 -3.76 6.70 -16.00
C LYS A 225 -5.13 6.54 -16.68
N GLU A 226 -5.84 5.44 -16.42
CA GLU A 226 -7.21 5.23 -16.92
C GLU A 226 -8.24 6.07 -16.18
N ILE A 227 -8.04 6.31 -14.86
CA ILE A 227 -8.94 7.13 -14.05
C ILE A 227 -8.78 8.61 -14.39
N ASN A 228 -7.54 9.10 -14.34
CA ASN A 228 -7.18 10.48 -14.63
C ASN A 228 -5.69 10.59 -15.06
N PRO A 229 -5.39 10.73 -16.36
CA PRO A 229 -4.03 10.78 -16.86
C PRO A 229 -3.24 12.05 -16.49
N ASP A 230 -3.94 13.09 -16.01
CA ASP A 230 -3.31 14.36 -15.63
C ASP A 230 -2.66 14.30 -14.25
N ILE A 231 -3.12 13.40 -13.36
CA ILE A 231 -2.55 13.22 -12.03
C ILE A 231 -1.21 12.48 -12.15
N LYS A 232 -0.18 13.06 -11.53
CA LYS A 232 1.18 12.49 -11.46
C LYS A 232 1.46 11.91 -10.07
N LEU A 233 2.48 11.08 -9.99
CA LEU A 233 2.98 10.53 -8.73
C LEU A 233 3.29 11.62 -7.70
N GLU A 234 3.88 12.72 -8.16
CA GLU A 234 4.24 13.86 -7.33
C GLU A 234 3.02 14.53 -6.70
N ASP A 235 1.88 14.57 -7.40
CA ASP A 235 0.63 15.15 -6.88
C ASP A 235 0.11 14.35 -5.67
N ILE A 236 0.20 13.01 -5.74
CA ILE A 236 -0.18 12.13 -4.63
C ILE A 236 0.72 12.39 -3.42
N ILE A 237 2.05 12.44 -3.63
CA ILE A 237 3.03 12.63 -2.56
C ILE A 237 2.89 14.03 -1.94
N ASN A 238 2.75 15.07 -2.76
CA ASN A 238 2.62 16.45 -2.29
C ASN A 238 1.34 16.63 -1.49
N LEU A 239 0.23 16.09 -1.96
CA LEU A 239 -1.04 16.16 -1.24
C LEU A 239 -0.99 15.37 0.08
N PHE A 240 -0.34 14.20 0.11
CA PHE A 240 -0.08 13.49 1.37
C PHE A 240 0.66 14.39 2.37
N LYS A 241 1.73 15.06 1.92
CA LYS A 241 2.51 15.96 2.78
C LYS A 241 1.66 17.14 3.28
N GLU A 242 0.82 17.70 2.44
CA GLU A 242 -0.09 18.80 2.81
C GLU A 242 -1.12 18.38 3.86
N LEU A 243 -1.66 17.16 3.75
CA LEU A 243 -2.71 16.67 4.64
C LEU A 243 -2.20 16.16 5.99
N TYR A 244 -0.96 15.62 6.04
CA TYR A 244 -0.49 14.82 7.19
C TYR A 244 0.82 15.30 7.82
N LEU A 245 1.53 16.27 7.22
CA LEU A 245 2.80 16.81 7.74
C LEU A 245 2.74 18.32 7.97
#